data_0909cc95648138a15f41a9b7896219d0
#
_entry.id   0909cc95648138a15f41a9b7896219d0
#
_cell.length_a   1.000
_cell.length_b   1.000
_cell.length_c   1.000
_cell.angle_alpha   90.00
_cell.angle_beta   90.00
_cell.angle_gamma   90.00
#
_symmetry.space_group_name_H-M   'P 1'
#
loop_
_entity.id
_entity.type
_entity.pdbx_description
1 polymer ?
#
loop_
_entity_poly.entity_id
_entity_poly.type
_entity_poly.pdbx_seq_one_letter_code
_entity_poly.pdbx_strand_id
1 'polypeptide(L)'
;MISWEHTVPALLIVLAVVAALLVVAFSFWRFVKLDIPSIILIVLRVAFIGLLAWCLFMPQMKESMTRLLKPRFVVALDTSQSMLQTPPKETANRWSVVQQALDRGWTKVVSAECDVDVYSFSADVGARLDLAAGRALAPDGQSSLLRDALRKLAERYRGQNVTGFLLMSDGIDTREAYDDWANEAWPWPIYTTRMEPPATWEDEPDLR
;
A
#
# COMPACT_ATOMS: atom_id res chain seq x y z
N MET A 1 4.02 18.49 -11.35
CA MET A 1 4.79 18.13 -12.55
C MET A 1 3.79 17.62 -13.57
N ILE A 2 3.53 18.38 -14.66
CA ILE A 2 2.54 18.01 -15.67
C ILE A 2 3.25 17.06 -16.63
N SER A 3 2.95 15.77 -16.56
CA SER A 3 3.47 14.80 -17.52
C SER A 3 2.52 14.74 -18.73
N TRP A 4 3.02 15.11 -19.89
CA TRP A 4 2.32 15.00 -21.16
C TRP A 4 2.49 13.55 -21.68
N GLU A 5 1.73 12.63 -21.15
CA GLU A 5 1.60 11.32 -21.79
C GLU A 5 0.57 11.41 -22.92
N HIS A 6 1.07 11.68 -24.11
CA HIS A 6 0.25 11.62 -25.32
C HIS A 6 0.06 10.13 -25.67
N THR A 7 -1.17 9.66 -25.61
CA THR A 7 -1.55 8.31 -26.09
C THR A 7 -1.44 8.17 -27.61
N VAL A 8 -1.25 9.29 -28.33
CA VAL A 8 -1.03 9.33 -29.77
C VAL A 8 0.32 10.00 -30.01
N PRO A 9 1.24 9.39 -30.79
CA PRO A 9 2.52 10.01 -31.08
C PRO A 9 2.31 11.39 -31.71
N ALA A 10 2.99 12.40 -31.19
CA ALA A 10 2.88 13.79 -31.64
C ALA A 10 3.04 13.93 -33.16
N LEU A 11 3.79 13.05 -33.77
CA LEU A 11 3.99 12.95 -35.22
C LEU A 11 2.67 12.71 -35.97
N LEU A 12 1.76 11.87 -35.48
CA LEU A 12 0.46 11.62 -36.12
C LEU A 12 -0.45 12.84 -36.04
N ILE A 13 -0.40 13.59 -34.95
CA ILE A 13 -1.17 14.81 -34.79
C ILE A 13 -0.69 15.88 -35.78
N VAL A 14 0.63 16.06 -35.86
CA VAL A 14 1.23 17.02 -36.82
C VAL A 14 0.87 16.60 -38.25
N LEU A 15 0.94 15.34 -38.59
CA LEU A 15 0.60 14.83 -39.92
C LEU A 15 -0.88 15.07 -40.26
N ALA A 16 -1.80 14.85 -39.31
CA ALA A 16 -3.21 15.10 -39.49
C ALA A 16 -3.52 16.61 -39.71
N VAL A 17 -2.86 17.50 -38.95
CA VAL A 17 -3.00 18.97 -39.13
C VAL A 17 -2.47 19.39 -40.46
N VAL A 18 -1.31 18.90 -40.88
CA VAL A 18 -0.72 19.22 -42.22
C VAL A 18 -1.63 18.71 -43.34
N ALA A 19 -2.16 17.50 -43.25
CA ALA A 19 -3.09 16.96 -44.22
C ALA A 19 -4.37 17.80 -44.31
N ALA A 20 -4.92 18.23 -43.19
CA ALA A 20 -6.09 19.11 -43.14
C ALA A 20 -5.81 20.49 -43.80
N LEU A 21 -4.66 21.08 -43.52
CA LEU A 21 -4.24 22.32 -44.15
C LEU A 21 -4.06 22.18 -45.68
N LEU A 22 -3.49 21.07 -46.14
CA LEU A 22 -3.35 20.76 -47.57
C LEU A 22 -4.70 20.63 -48.24
N VAL A 23 -5.70 19.97 -47.63
CA VAL A 23 -7.05 19.87 -48.16
C VAL A 23 -7.73 21.24 -48.25
N VAL A 24 -7.53 22.12 -47.27
CA VAL A 24 -8.05 23.48 -47.30
C VAL A 24 -7.37 24.32 -48.43
N ALA A 25 -6.05 24.22 -48.53
CA ALA A 25 -5.28 24.91 -49.56
C ALA A 25 -5.66 24.44 -50.97
N PHE A 26 -5.79 23.11 -51.18
CA PHE A 26 -6.22 22.54 -52.45
C PHE A 26 -7.66 22.96 -52.82
N SER A 27 -8.55 23.02 -51.86
CA SER A 27 -9.92 23.51 -52.04
C SER A 27 -9.96 24.96 -52.45
N PHE A 28 -9.07 25.80 -51.86
CA PHE A 28 -8.92 27.21 -52.19
C PHE A 28 -8.42 27.39 -53.61
N TRP A 29 -7.42 26.64 -54.04
CA TRP A 29 -6.86 26.73 -55.37
C TRP A 29 -7.84 26.31 -56.47
N ARG A 30 -8.73 25.41 -56.22
CA ARG A 30 -9.71 24.86 -57.19
C ARG A 30 -10.97 25.74 -57.33
N PHE A 31 -11.33 26.54 -56.32
CA PHE A 31 -12.53 27.38 -56.29
C PHE A 31 -12.14 28.86 -56.31
N VAL A 32 -11.58 29.34 -57.42
CA VAL A 32 -11.15 30.75 -57.61
C VAL A 32 -12.33 31.75 -57.70
N LYS A 33 -13.58 31.31 -57.68
CA LYS A 33 -14.72 32.25 -57.59
C LYS A 33 -15.13 32.41 -56.13
N LEU A 34 -14.81 33.59 -55.56
CA LEU A 34 -15.16 34.01 -54.20
C LEU A 34 -16.63 34.39 -54.11
N ASP A 35 -17.51 33.43 -54.26
CA ASP A 35 -18.94 33.61 -53.97
C ASP A 35 -19.18 33.48 -52.44
N ILE A 36 -20.12 34.28 -51.91
CA ILE A 36 -20.49 34.32 -50.49
C ILE A 36 -20.66 32.88 -49.89
N PRO A 37 -21.35 31.91 -50.55
CA PRO A 37 -21.48 30.55 -50.01
C PRO A 37 -20.16 29.80 -49.90
N SER A 38 -19.18 30.07 -50.78
CA SER A 38 -17.87 29.43 -50.72
C SER A 38 -17.05 29.92 -49.53
N ILE A 39 -17.16 31.18 -49.17
CA ILE A 39 -16.50 31.79 -47.99
C ILE A 39 -17.07 31.17 -46.73
N ILE A 40 -18.39 31.02 -46.60
CA ILE A 40 -19.05 30.39 -45.45
C ILE A 40 -18.56 28.96 -45.26
N LEU A 41 -18.42 28.22 -46.36
CA LEU A 41 -18.01 26.80 -46.33
C LEU A 41 -16.54 26.67 -45.89
N ILE A 42 -15.66 27.57 -46.29
CA ILE A 42 -14.27 27.62 -45.85
C ILE A 42 -14.18 27.93 -44.35
N VAL A 43 -14.91 28.94 -43.87
CA VAL A 43 -14.95 29.30 -42.44
C VAL A 43 -15.43 28.14 -41.59
N LEU A 44 -16.49 27.45 -42.03
CA LEU A 44 -17.05 26.28 -41.32
C LEU A 44 -16.02 25.14 -41.24
N ARG A 45 -15.29 24.88 -42.34
CA ARG A 45 -14.23 23.85 -42.35
C ARG A 45 -13.08 24.17 -41.41
N VAL A 46 -12.62 25.42 -41.40
CA VAL A 46 -11.55 25.87 -40.49
C VAL A 46 -11.98 25.78 -39.05
N ALA A 47 -13.23 26.17 -38.72
CA ALA A 47 -13.80 26.09 -37.40
C ALA A 47 -13.91 24.62 -36.95
N PHE A 48 -14.32 23.72 -37.83
CA PHE A 48 -14.42 22.30 -37.54
C PHE A 48 -13.04 21.62 -37.28
N ILE A 49 -12.03 21.96 -38.09
CA ILE A 49 -10.65 21.50 -37.91
C ILE A 49 -10.10 22.06 -36.58
N GLY A 50 -10.36 23.31 -36.26
CA GLY A 50 -9.95 23.93 -34.99
C GLY A 50 -10.60 23.22 -33.78
N LEU A 51 -11.88 22.88 -33.88
CA LEU A 51 -12.58 22.15 -32.84
C LEU A 51 -12.02 20.74 -32.64
N LEU A 52 -11.73 20.02 -33.74
CA LEU A 52 -11.09 18.71 -33.66
C LEU A 52 -9.70 18.78 -33.05
N ALA A 53 -8.90 19.76 -33.45
CA ALA A 53 -7.59 19.98 -32.85
C ALA A 53 -7.72 20.29 -31.36
N TRP A 54 -8.67 21.14 -30.96
CA TRP A 54 -8.95 21.45 -29.56
C TRP A 54 -9.31 20.18 -28.76
N CYS A 55 -10.18 19.33 -29.28
CA CYS A 55 -10.55 18.06 -28.64
C CYS A 55 -9.36 17.10 -28.51
N LEU A 56 -8.47 17.02 -29.52
CA LEU A 56 -7.27 16.19 -29.49
C LEU A 56 -6.20 16.73 -28.53
N PHE A 57 -6.11 18.06 -28.41
CA PHE A 57 -5.19 18.72 -27.48
C PHE A 57 -5.76 18.94 -26.09
N MET A 58 -7.00 18.51 -25.82
CA MET A 58 -7.56 18.63 -24.50
C MET A 58 -6.63 17.94 -23.49
N PRO A 59 -5.89 18.70 -22.66
CA PRO A 59 -5.00 18.10 -21.67
C PRO A 59 -5.90 17.32 -20.73
N GLN A 60 -5.77 16.00 -20.73
CA GLN A 60 -6.34 15.20 -19.65
C GLN A 60 -5.58 15.63 -18.39
N MET A 61 -6.16 16.50 -17.61
CA MET A 61 -5.74 16.72 -16.24
C MET A 61 -5.99 15.42 -15.49
N LYS A 62 -5.04 14.50 -15.57
CA LYS A 62 -4.90 13.49 -14.53
C LYS A 62 -4.50 14.27 -13.29
N GLU A 63 -5.46 14.74 -12.52
CA GLU A 63 -5.22 14.97 -11.11
C GLU A 63 -4.80 13.61 -10.54
N SER A 64 -3.51 13.36 -10.57
CA SER A 64 -2.93 12.41 -9.62
C SER A 64 -3.15 13.08 -8.26
N MET A 65 -4.33 12.89 -7.70
CA MET A 65 -4.53 12.98 -6.28
C MET A 65 -3.69 11.85 -5.69
N THR A 66 -2.39 12.07 -5.66
CA THR A 66 -1.52 11.39 -4.73
C THR A 66 -1.92 11.98 -3.37
N ARG A 67 -3.08 11.59 -2.87
CA ARG A 67 -3.27 11.58 -1.42
C ARG A 67 -2.11 10.73 -0.97
N LEU A 68 -1.14 11.37 -0.36
CA LEU A 68 -0.15 10.73 0.48
C LEU A 68 -0.94 10.09 1.64
N LEU A 69 -1.66 9.00 1.32
CA LEU A 69 -2.23 8.15 2.35
C LEU A 69 -1.01 7.65 3.11
N LYS A 70 -0.90 8.05 4.36
CA LYS A 70 0.14 7.52 5.22
C LYS A 70 0.12 5.99 5.07
N PRO A 71 1.26 5.36 4.86
CA PRO A 71 1.31 3.92 4.81
C PRO A 71 0.86 3.35 6.15
N ARG A 72 0.35 2.13 6.15
CA ARG A 72 -0.09 1.45 7.36
C ARG A 72 1.01 0.57 7.91
N PHE A 73 1.12 0.55 9.21
CA PHE A 73 1.96 -0.37 9.95
C PHE A 73 1.09 -1.21 10.87
N VAL A 74 1.10 -2.52 10.69
CA VAL A 74 0.19 -3.43 11.39
C VAL A 74 0.93 -4.11 12.53
N VAL A 75 0.35 -4.05 13.72
CA VAL A 75 0.88 -4.70 14.93
C VAL A 75 -0.08 -5.81 15.33
N ALA A 76 0.38 -7.04 15.38
CA ALA A 76 -0.37 -8.20 15.80
C ALA A 76 0.13 -8.67 17.17
N LEU A 77 -0.75 -8.63 18.17
CA LEU A 77 -0.48 -8.99 19.56
C LEU A 77 -1.08 -10.36 19.84
N ASP A 78 -0.24 -11.29 20.23
CA ASP A 78 -0.68 -12.59 20.72
C ASP A 78 -1.26 -12.45 22.13
N THR A 79 -2.55 -12.76 22.28
CA THR A 79 -3.26 -12.75 23.56
C THR A 79 -3.56 -14.14 24.09
N SER A 80 -2.81 -15.15 23.66
CA SER A 80 -2.93 -16.51 24.22
C SER A 80 -2.39 -16.58 25.64
N GLN A 81 -2.88 -17.56 26.41
CA GLN A 81 -2.45 -17.76 27.79
C GLN A 81 -0.95 -18.10 27.92
N SER A 82 -0.29 -18.61 26.87
CA SER A 82 1.15 -18.85 26.85
C SER A 82 1.96 -17.58 27.11
N MET A 83 1.41 -16.41 26.72
CA MET A 83 2.04 -15.12 26.96
C MET A 83 2.09 -14.72 28.44
N LEU A 84 1.30 -15.33 29.31
CA LEU A 84 1.37 -15.12 30.78
C LEU A 84 2.48 -15.96 31.43
N GLN A 85 3.08 -16.90 30.70
CA GLN A 85 4.15 -17.72 31.25
C GLN A 85 5.43 -16.89 31.41
N THR A 86 6.14 -17.17 32.49
CA THR A 86 7.46 -16.57 32.76
C THR A 86 8.52 -17.54 32.25
N PRO A 87 9.40 -17.11 31.33
CA PRO A 87 10.48 -17.96 30.87
C PRO A 87 11.41 -18.40 32.01
N PRO A 88 12.05 -19.58 31.90
CA PRO A 88 13.05 -20.00 32.88
C PRO A 88 14.15 -18.94 32.97
N LYS A 89 14.54 -18.58 34.20
CA LYS A 89 15.54 -17.55 34.51
C LYS A 89 15.09 -16.08 34.40
N GLU A 90 13.79 -15.82 34.11
CA GLU A 90 13.26 -14.46 34.10
C GLU A 90 12.32 -14.18 35.26
N THR A 91 12.18 -12.89 35.61
CA THR A 91 11.23 -12.43 36.64
C THR A 91 9.95 -11.87 36.04
N ALA A 92 9.94 -11.59 34.75
CA ALA A 92 8.84 -10.99 34.02
C ALA A 92 8.20 -12.00 33.08
N ASN A 93 6.87 -11.96 32.94
CA ASN A 93 6.17 -12.78 31.97
C ASN A 93 6.30 -12.18 30.55
N ARG A 94 6.08 -13.00 29.51
CA ARG A 94 6.18 -12.56 28.12
C ARG A 94 5.28 -11.37 27.78
N TRP A 95 4.09 -11.32 28.38
CA TRP A 95 3.16 -10.22 28.18
C TRP A 95 3.70 -8.88 28.70
N SER A 96 4.42 -8.88 29.81
CA SER A 96 5.06 -7.66 30.32
C SER A 96 6.14 -7.13 29.38
N VAL A 97 6.83 -8.02 28.64
CA VAL A 97 7.78 -7.62 27.59
C VAL A 97 7.06 -6.94 26.44
N VAL A 98 5.88 -7.45 26.02
CA VAL A 98 5.03 -6.81 25.01
C VAL A 98 4.60 -5.42 25.46
N GLN A 99 4.10 -5.29 26.71
CA GLN A 99 3.69 -3.99 27.24
C GLN A 99 4.85 -2.98 27.27
N GLN A 100 6.01 -3.42 27.76
CA GLN A 100 7.22 -2.57 27.74
C GLN A 100 7.63 -2.19 26.32
N ALA A 101 7.53 -3.13 25.37
CA ALA A 101 7.82 -2.86 23.98
C ALA A 101 6.87 -1.81 23.38
N LEU A 102 5.57 -1.88 23.69
CA LEU A 102 4.58 -0.91 23.25
C LEU A 102 4.78 0.48 23.88
N ASP A 103 5.39 0.55 25.06
CA ASP A 103 5.70 1.81 25.74
C ASP A 103 6.98 2.48 25.25
N ARG A 104 7.82 1.75 24.54
CA ARG A 104 9.07 2.29 23.97
C ARG A 104 8.79 3.35 22.92
N GLY A 105 9.73 4.27 22.76
CA GLY A 105 9.61 5.45 21.89
C GLY A 105 9.41 5.16 20.39
N TRP A 106 9.63 3.90 19.93
CA TRP A 106 9.44 3.53 18.53
C TRP A 106 7.99 3.77 18.05
N THR A 107 7.00 3.60 18.94
CA THR A 107 5.59 3.83 18.60
C THR A 107 5.35 5.26 18.16
N LYS A 108 6.04 6.24 18.77
CA LYS A 108 5.98 7.66 18.38
C LYS A 108 6.61 7.91 17.04
N VAL A 109 7.74 7.26 16.76
CA VAL A 109 8.46 7.41 15.49
C VAL A 109 7.62 6.82 14.35
N VAL A 110 7.12 5.61 14.51
CA VAL A 110 6.30 4.95 13.49
C VAL A 110 4.98 5.68 13.27
N SER A 111 4.30 6.15 14.33
CA SER A 111 3.03 6.87 14.19
C SER A 111 3.18 8.26 13.54
N ALA A 112 4.38 8.83 13.52
CA ALA A 112 4.64 10.06 12.78
C ALA A 112 4.57 9.84 11.26
N GLU A 113 5.04 8.70 10.77
CA GLU A 113 5.15 8.39 9.34
C GLU A 113 4.06 7.45 8.84
N CYS A 114 3.55 6.55 9.70
CA CYS A 114 2.59 5.51 9.36
C CYS A 114 1.34 5.60 10.24
N ASP A 115 0.20 5.15 9.71
CA ASP A 115 -0.98 4.85 10.52
C ASP A 115 -0.80 3.47 11.16
N VAL A 116 -0.77 3.42 12.49
CA VAL A 116 -0.55 2.17 13.24
C VAL A 116 -1.89 1.52 13.54
N ASP A 117 -2.08 0.29 13.04
CA ASP A 117 -3.24 -0.53 13.29
C ASP A 117 -2.86 -1.70 14.21
N VAL A 118 -3.49 -1.79 15.37
CA VAL A 118 -3.22 -2.85 16.34
C VAL A 118 -4.32 -3.90 16.30
N TYR A 119 -3.96 -5.16 16.32
CA TYR A 119 -4.86 -6.30 16.40
C TYR A 119 -4.41 -7.25 17.49
N SER A 120 -5.37 -7.79 18.23
CA SER A 120 -5.15 -8.97 19.07
C SER A 120 -5.46 -10.22 18.26
N PHE A 121 -4.77 -11.29 18.54
CA PHE A 121 -5.13 -12.61 18.01
C PHE A 121 -4.91 -13.68 19.06
N SER A 122 -5.69 -14.75 18.97
CA SER A 122 -5.58 -15.98 19.72
C SER A 122 -6.12 -17.13 18.85
N ALA A 123 -7.33 -17.60 19.07
CA ALA A 123 -8.05 -18.50 18.16
C ALA A 123 -8.54 -17.80 16.88
N ASP A 124 -8.74 -16.50 16.92
CA ASP A 124 -9.11 -15.66 15.79
C ASP A 124 -8.51 -14.24 15.92
N VAL A 125 -8.58 -13.48 14.84
CA VAL A 125 -8.14 -12.08 14.82
C VAL A 125 -9.27 -11.21 15.34
N GLY A 126 -8.97 -10.43 16.37
CA GLY A 126 -9.88 -9.46 16.96
C GLY A 126 -10.20 -8.25 16.08
N ALA A 127 -10.95 -7.33 16.62
CA ALA A 127 -11.20 -6.05 15.99
C ALA A 127 -9.92 -5.19 15.95
N ARG A 128 -9.92 -4.20 15.03
CA ARG A 128 -8.87 -3.19 15.03
C ARG A 128 -8.96 -2.34 16.30
N LEU A 129 -7.83 -2.16 16.93
CA LEU A 129 -7.65 -1.38 18.16
C LEU A 129 -6.75 -0.18 17.88
N ASP A 130 -6.84 0.82 18.70
CA ASP A 130 -5.79 1.82 18.82
C ASP A 130 -4.66 1.33 19.73
N LEU A 131 -3.56 2.05 19.76
CA LEU A 131 -2.39 1.66 20.55
C LEU A 131 -2.68 1.63 22.05
N ALA A 132 -3.57 2.52 22.55
CA ALA A 132 -3.93 2.58 23.95
C ALA A 132 -4.78 1.37 24.35
N ALA A 133 -5.76 1.00 23.53
CA ALA A 133 -6.57 -0.20 23.75
C ALA A 133 -5.72 -1.48 23.65
N GLY A 134 -4.74 -1.54 22.74
CA GLY A 134 -3.79 -2.65 22.65
C GLY A 134 -2.97 -2.87 23.92
N ARG A 135 -2.56 -1.78 24.59
CA ARG A 135 -1.86 -1.84 25.88
C ARG A 135 -2.73 -2.36 27.03
N ALA A 136 -4.02 -2.10 27.00
CA ALA A 136 -4.97 -2.48 28.03
C ALA A 136 -5.46 -3.93 27.90
N LEU A 137 -5.06 -4.65 26.85
CA LEU A 137 -5.43 -6.05 26.66
C LEU A 137 -4.85 -6.94 27.77
N ALA A 138 -5.58 -8.02 28.06
CA ALA A 138 -5.11 -9.12 28.89
C ALA A 138 -5.11 -10.40 28.07
N PRO A 139 -4.08 -11.25 28.18
CA PRO A 139 -4.05 -12.55 27.52
C PRO A 139 -5.06 -13.50 28.20
N ASP A 140 -6.11 -13.87 27.47
CA ASP A 140 -7.17 -14.77 27.91
C ASP A 140 -7.46 -15.91 26.93
N GLY A 141 -6.79 -15.87 25.76
CA GLY A 141 -6.99 -16.83 24.67
C GLY A 141 -6.43 -18.22 25.00
N GLN A 142 -7.22 -19.27 24.73
CA GLN A 142 -6.82 -20.66 24.99
C GLN A 142 -5.91 -21.27 23.91
N SER A 143 -5.83 -20.66 22.76
CA SER A 143 -5.02 -21.11 21.62
C SER A 143 -4.34 -19.95 20.94
N SER A 144 -3.24 -20.23 20.22
CA SER A 144 -2.58 -19.27 19.34
C SER A 144 -2.56 -19.86 17.93
N LEU A 145 -3.35 -19.27 17.03
CA LEU A 145 -3.40 -19.65 15.61
C LEU A 145 -2.66 -18.59 14.79
N LEU A 146 -1.36 -18.54 14.96
CA LEU A 146 -0.45 -17.53 14.42
C LEU A 146 -0.57 -17.40 12.91
N ARG A 147 -0.47 -18.51 12.19
CA ARG A 147 -0.51 -18.55 10.72
C ARG A 147 -1.84 -18.04 10.18
N ASP A 148 -2.94 -18.51 10.75
CA ASP A 148 -4.28 -18.08 10.33
C ASP A 148 -4.50 -16.60 10.58
N ALA A 149 -3.98 -16.09 11.70
CA ALA A 149 -4.02 -14.67 12.01
C ALA A 149 -3.27 -13.85 10.97
N LEU A 150 -2.05 -14.25 10.61
CA LEU A 150 -1.26 -13.57 9.57
C LEU A 150 -1.95 -13.62 8.21
N ARG A 151 -2.51 -14.76 7.79
CA ARG A 151 -3.24 -14.89 6.53
C ARG A 151 -4.48 -13.98 6.49
N LYS A 152 -5.28 -13.98 7.56
CA LYS A 152 -6.47 -13.11 7.67
C LYS A 152 -6.09 -11.62 7.62
N LEU A 153 -5.03 -11.24 8.29
CA LEU A 153 -4.52 -9.87 8.22
C LEU A 153 -3.98 -9.55 6.82
N ALA A 154 -3.24 -10.46 6.19
CA ALA A 154 -2.75 -10.29 4.83
C ALA A 154 -3.90 -10.11 3.82
N GLU A 155 -4.99 -10.85 3.95
CA GLU A 155 -6.18 -10.66 3.12
C GLU A 155 -6.86 -9.32 3.37
N ARG A 156 -7.01 -8.92 4.64
CA ARG A 156 -7.63 -7.65 5.03
C ARG A 156 -6.90 -6.44 4.47
N TYR A 157 -5.58 -6.52 4.33
CA TYR A 157 -4.73 -5.44 3.84
C TYR A 157 -4.31 -5.60 2.37
N ARG A 158 -4.89 -6.58 1.66
CA ARG A 158 -4.61 -6.78 0.23
C ARG A 158 -4.91 -5.51 -0.58
N GLY A 159 -3.92 -5.04 -1.33
CA GLY A 159 -4.04 -3.83 -2.15
C GLY A 159 -3.95 -2.51 -1.39
N GLN A 160 -3.68 -2.53 -0.08
CA GLN A 160 -3.43 -1.34 0.71
C GLN A 160 -1.92 -1.06 0.79
N ASN A 161 -1.57 0.22 1.02
CA ASN A 161 -0.18 0.62 1.21
C ASN A 161 0.26 0.28 2.64
N VAL A 162 0.85 -0.90 2.82
CA VAL A 162 1.36 -1.39 4.10
C VAL A 162 2.88 -1.43 4.05
N THR A 163 3.54 -0.86 5.06
CA THR A 163 5.00 -0.83 5.19
C THR A 163 5.54 -2.12 5.80
N GLY A 164 4.78 -2.74 6.70
CA GLY A 164 5.20 -3.98 7.37
C GLY A 164 4.26 -4.39 8.49
N PHE A 165 4.51 -5.60 8.98
CA PHE A 165 3.82 -6.22 10.11
C PHE A 165 4.79 -6.39 11.26
N LEU A 166 4.37 -6.03 12.48
CA LEU A 166 5.07 -6.36 13.71
C LEU A 166 4.28 -7.43 14.46
N LEU A 167 4.87 -8.58 14.57
CA LEU A 167 4.31 -9.72 15.30
C LEU A 167 4.91 -9.78 16.70
N MET A 168 4.07 -9.73 17.71
CA MET A 168 4.43 -9.88 19.12
C MET A 168 3.80 -11.16 19.65
N SER A 169 4.51 -12.28 19.56
CA SER A 169 4.13 -13.63 19.97
C SER A 169 5.35 -14.39 20.45
N ASP A 170 5.14 -15.41 21.24
CA ASP A 170 6.20 -16.36 21.62
C ASP A 170 6.55 -17.36 20.50
N GLY A 171 5.86 -17.26 19.36
CA GLY A 171 6.11 -18.11 18.19
C GLY A 171 5.49 -19.51 18.27
N ILE A 172 4.74 -19.81 19.32
CA ILE A 172 4.09 -21.11 19.49
C ILE A 172 2.76 -21.08 18.73
N ASP A 173 2.62 -21.89 17.68
CA ASP A 173 1.35 -22.13 17.01
C ASP A 173 0.73 -23.41 17.60
N THR A 174 -0.51 -23.31 18.07
CA THR A 174 -1.21 -24.45 18.70
C THR A 174 -1.65 -25.50 17.67
N ARG A 175 -1.56 -25.20 16.38
CA ARG A 175 -1.86 -26.13 15.30
C ARG A 175 -0.65 -27.02 15.02
N GLU A 176 -0.78 -28.32 15.20
CA GLU A 176 0.28 -29.35 15.03
C GLU A 176 0.78 -29.54 13.58
N ALA A 177 0.18 -28.91 12.60
CA ALA A 177 0.60 -29.08 11.21
C ALA A 177 1.86 -28.24 10.92
N TYR A 178 3.01 -28.88 10.93
CA TYR A 178 4.27 -28.41 10.35
C TYR A 178 4.17 -28.39 8.82
N ASP A 179 3.30 -27.58 8.30
CA ASP A 179 3.35 -27.21 6.89
C ASP A 179 4.44 -26.17 6.68
N ASP A 180 5.03 -26.19 5.53
CA ASP A 180 6.22 -25.45 5.12
C ASP A 180 5.95 -23.92 4.98
N TRP A 181 5.41 -23.29 6.03
CA TRP A 181 5.05 -21.89 6.06
C TRP A 181 6.26 -20.96 5.92
N ALA A 182 7.47 -21.45 6.18
CA ALA A 182 8.70 -20.72 5.97
C ALA A 182 8.92 -20.34 4.49
N ASN A 183 8.32 -21.11 3.58
CA ASN A 183 8.34 -20.85 2.13
C ASN A 183 7.14 -20.05 1.66
N GLU A 184 6.21 -19.65 2.54
CA GLU A 184 5.08 -18.80 2.17
C GLU A 184 5.57 -17.37 1.90
N ALA A 185 5.37 -16.89 0.67
CA ALA A 185 5.75 -15.53 0.30
C ALA A 185 4.76 -14.53 0.88
N TRP A 186 5.20 -13.74 1.84
CA TRP A 186 4.42 -12.64 2.41
C TRP A 186 4.61 -11.37 1.59
N PRO A 187 3.54 -10.62 1.30
CA PRO A 187 3.62 -9.41 0.48
C PRO A 187 4.35 -8.24 1.18
N TRP A 188 4.56 -8.34 2.49
CA TRP A 188 5.23 -7.33 3.30
C TRP A 188 6.25 -7.96 4.25
N PRO A 189 7.24 -7.19 4.73
CA PRO A 189 8.17 -7.66 5.75
C PRO A 189 7.42 -7.90 7.06
N ILE A 190 7.71 -9.04 7.71
CA ILE A 190 7.21 -9.39 9.03
C ILE A 190 8.37 -9.24 10.01
N TYR A 191 8.19 -8.32 10.95
CA TYR A 191 9.11 -8.12 12.07
C TYR A 191 8.58 -8.88 13.28
N THR A 192 9.47 -9.52 14.02
CA THR A 192 9.14 -10.22 15.25
C THR A 192 9.84 -9.59 16.44
N THR A 193 9.19 -9.60 17.60
CA THR A 193 9.81 -9.17 18.84
C THR A 193 10.36 -10.38 19.56
N ARG A 194 11.63 -10.34 19.96
CA ARG A 194 12.22 -11.38 20.81
C ARG A 194 11.56 -11.31 22.19
N MET A 195 10.94 -12.40 22.62
CA MET A 195 10.24 -12.49 23.90
C MET A 195 11.13 -12.98 25.04
N GLU A 196 12.33 -13.44 24.71
CA GLU A 196 13.36 -13.82 25.66
C GLU A 196 14.45 -12.76 25.69
N PRO A 197 15.11 -12.52 26.86
CA PRO A 197 16.26 -11.65 26.90
C PRO A 197 17.31 -12.20 25.94
N PRO A 198 18.17 -11.35 25.38
CA PRO A 198 19.28 -11.83 24.61
C PRO A 198 20.09 -12.77 25.51
N ALA A 199 20.28 -14.01 25.06
CA ALA A 199 21.30 -14.87 25.64
C ALA A 199 22.59 -14.04 25.77
N THR A 200 23.27 -14.12 26.89
CA THR A 200 24.58 -13.50 27.01
C THR A 200 25.44 -14.06 25.88
N TRP A 201 26.33 -13.25 25.32
CA TRP A 201 27.17 -13.62 24.15
C TRP A 201 27.96 -14.95 24.36
N GLU A 202 27.99 -15.46 25.58
CA GLU A 202 28.59 -16.75 25.97
C GLU A 202 27.70 -17.96 25.58
N ASP A 203 26.40 -17.76 25.31
CA ASP A 203 25.44 -18.81 24.97
C ASP A 203 25.15 -18.94 23.46
N GLU A 204 25.72 -18.08 22.60
CA GLU A 204 25.64 -18.28 21.16
C GLU A 204 26.57 -19.42 20.74
N PRO A 205 26.01 -20.53 20.21
CA PRO A 205 26.86 -21.54 19.59
C PRO A 205 27.57 -20.88 18.41
N ASP A 206 28.90 -20.95 18.43
CA ASP A 206 29.80 -20.49 17.37
C ASP A 206 29.26 -20.94 16.01
N LEU A 207 28.61 -20.06 15.29
CA LEU A 207 28.29 -20.25 13.87
C LEU A 207 29.59 -20.03 13.07
N ARG A 208 30.42 -21.08 13.06
CA ARG A 208 31.57 -21.21 12.15
C ARG A 208 31.13 -21.90 10.87
#